data_92c616edf165ec5f4931f89b7e074711
#
_entry.id   92c616edf165ec5f4931f89b7e074711
#
_cell.length_a   1.000
_cell.length_b   1.000
_cell.length_c   1.000
_cell.angle_alpha   90.00
_cell.angle_beta   90.00
_cell.angle_gamma   90.00
#
_symmetry.space_group_name_H-M   'P 1'
#
loop_
_entity.id
_entity.type
_entity.pdbx_description
1 polymer ?
#
loop_
_entity_poly.entity_id
_entity_poly.type
_entity_poly.pdbx_seq_one_letter_code
_entity_poly.pdbx_strand_id
1 'polypeptide(L)'
;MSITRHLARHALERPEAPALTCGGETLTYAALDALVARCATRFAAAPAGGIGLDLPNGAALAVLFLAAARAGREAQILDPGWPEGQRRQVLERVTPGLLVSAQAGDIRLDAGQGVAGLAEAIGAGPAEARAEPDPDLPFYVGFTSGSTGLPKGYRRAHRSWTASFDADTAEFGIGCGDVILAPGALSHSLFLYALARGIDAGAHVLLSPSFRPRIAAELACAHGATVLYGVPTQIALLLDHLAAEGETLPGLRLVLCSGAKWPPGRRQMLAHRMPNAAFAEFYGASELSFVTVAKEAEKVPAGSVGRAFAGVRLSIRDAAGRRLPAGRTGRVFVASPFLFMDYATGYSPDLYVSGDEVSVGDMGFLDDAGFLHLVGRSRRMIVTSGKNLFPEEVERVLETHPAIAAAAVLGVADGKRGERLVAFLSLAEGEAPARADLIGFLKSRLPLFKVPRVYAQVADWPLTPTGKTDFPAIARLWPDRCELLP
;
A
#
# COMPACT_ATOMS: atom_id res chain seq x y z
N MET A 1 -12.30 20.77 -3.77
CA MET A 1 -11.32 21.11 -2.71
C MET A 1 -10.09 20.24 -2.91
N SER A 2 -8.89 20.80 -2.65
CA SER A 2 -7.62 20.07 -2.75
C SER A 2 -7.33 19.22 -1.50
N ILE A 3 -6.32 18.35 -1.54
CA ILE A 3 -5.87 17.59 -0.37
C ILE A 3 -5.20 18.48 0.70
N THR A 4 -4.93 19.74 0.40
CA THR A 4 -4.38 20.73 1.35
C THR A 4 -5.42 21.72 1.83
N ARG A 5 -6.72 21.47 1.55
CA ARG A 5 -7.88 22.35 1.81
C ARG A 5 -7.97 22.90 3.24
N HIS A 6 -7.49 22.15 4.21
CA HIS A 6 -7.59 22.49 5.64
C HIS A 6 -6.27 22.98 6.26
N LEU A 7 -5.13 22.83 5.56
CA LEU A 7 -3.82 23.13 6.14
C LEU A 7 -3.70 24.61 6.59
N ALA A 8 -4.08 25.57 5.74
CA ALA A 8 -4.07 27.00 6.10
C ALA A 8 -4.99 27.31 7.28
N ARG A 9 -6.18 26.68 7.33
CA ARG A 9 -7.10 26.83 8.46
C ARG A 9 -6.47 26.31 9.77
N HIS A 10 -5.88 25.13 9.75
CA HIS A 10 -5.20 24.58 10.94
C HIS A 10 -4.01 25.45 11.37
N ALA A 11 -3.27 26.04 10.44
CA ALA A 11 -2.21 26.98 10.71
C ALA A 11 -2.70 28.27 11.41
N LEU A 12 -3.91 28.73 11.10
CA LEU A 12 -4.53 29.88 11.74
C LEU A 12 -5.14 29.55 13.11
N GLU A 13 -5.88 28.45 13.19
CA GLU A 13 -6.62 28.07 14.40
C GLU A 13 -5.70 27.46 15.48
N ARG A 14 -4.63 26.77 15.07
CA ARG A 14 -3.73 26.02 15.96
C ARG A 14 -2.26 26.13 15.50
N PRO A 15 -1.70 27.37 15.41
CA PRO A 15 -0.39 27.62 14.81
C PRO A 15 0.74 26.80 15.43
N GLU A 16 0.74 26.64 16.75
CA GLU A 16 1.79 25.95 17.51
C GLU A 16 1.56 24.43 17.66
N ALA A 17 0.40 23.93 17.20
CA ALA A 17 0.15 22.49 17.27
C ALA A 17 1.12 21.75 16.35
N PRO A 18 1.70 20.61 16.78
CA PRO A 18 2.58 19.80 15.94
C PRO A 18 1.78 19.21 14.77
N ALA A 19 2.31 19.36 13.56
CA ALA A 19 1.71 18.84 12.34
C ALA A 19 2.46 17.61 11.82
N LEU A 20 3.79 17.68 11.80
CA LEU A 20 4.64 16.66 11.22
C LEU A 20 5.92 16.49 12.03
N THR A 21 6.24 15.25 12.42
CA THR A 21 7.53 14.89 13.01
C THR A 21 8.22 13.83 12.16
N CYS A 22 9.51 14.05 11.84
CA CYS A 22 10.34 13.08 11.16
C CYS A 22 11.82 13.30 11.48
N GLY A 23 12.56 12.24 11.81
CA GLY A 23 14.01 12.31 12.01
C GLY A 23 14.47 13.26 13.14
N GLY A 24 13.63 13.47 14.16
CA GLY A 24 13.90 14.38 15.27
C GLY A 24 13.49 15.83 15.03
N GLU A 25 13.06 16.19 13.82
CA GLU A 25 12.48 17.51 13.51
C GLU A 25 10.97 17.48 13.62
N THR A 26 10.39 18.52 14.24
CA THR A 26 8.94 18.72 14.32
C THR A 26 8.56 20.06 13.70
N LEU A 27 7.65 20.02 12.73
CA LEU A 27 7.01 21.21 12.18
C LEU A 27 5.65 21.43 12.85
N THR A 28 5.40 22.65 13.30
CA THR A 28 4.06 23.09 13.71
C THR A 28 3.19 23.33 12.48
N TYR A 29 1.88 23.47 12.65
CA TYR A 29 0.97 23.77 11.53
C TYR A 29 1.33 25.10 10.87
N ALA A 30 1.70 26.15 11.65
CA ALA A 30 2.15 27.42 11.08
C ALA A 30 3.43 27.28 10.24
N ALA A 31 4.43 26.55 10.76
CA ALA A 31 5.70 26.33 10.06
C ALA A 31 5.49 25.49 8.78
N LEU A 32 4.67 24.42 8.87
CA LEU A 32 4.36 23.57 7.72
C LEU A 32 3.63 24.36 6.63
N ASP A 33 2.60 25.12 6.98
CA ASP A 33 1.82 25.92 6.03
C ASP A 33 2.69 26.97 5.31
N ALA A 34 3.50 27.72 6.06
CA ALA A 34 4.41 28.72 5.51
C ALA A 34 5.41 28.11 4.53
N LEU A 35 5.99 26.96 4.89
CA LEU A 35 6.97 26.27 4.06
C LEU A 35 6.32 25.69 2.79
N VAL A 36 5.16 25.05 2.93
CA VAL A 36 4.36 24.53 1.81
C VAL A 36 3.93 25.67 0.87
N ALA A 37 3.51 26.82 1.38
CA ALA A 37 3.13 27.96 0.57
C ALA A 37 4.30 28.52 -0.26
N ARG A 38 5.47 28.70 0.34
CA ARG A 38 6.70 29.16 -0.36
C ARG A 38 7.08 28.17 -1.47
N CYS A 39 7.14 26.88 -1.14
CA CYS A 39 7.48 25.84 -2.12
C CYS A 39 6.43 25.75 -3.24
N ALA A 40 5.15 25.93 -2.93
CA ALA A 40 4.07 25.94 -3.93
C ALA A 40 4.23 27.10 -4.93
N THR A 41 4.66 28.29 -4.49
CA THR A 41 4.98 29.42 -5.36
C THR A 41 6.06 29.04 -6.38
N ARG A 42 7.14 28.40 -5.92
CA ARG A 42 8.23 27.93 -6.79
C ARG A 42 7.76 26.89 -7.81
N PHE A 43 6.92 25.93 -7.37
CA PHE A 43 6.43 24.85 -8.23
C PHE A 43 5.42 25.36 -9.27
N ALA A 44 4.60 26.34 -8.93
CA ALA A 44 3.68 26.95 -9.88
C ALA A 44 4.42 27.70 -11.02
N ALA A 45 5.58 28.29 -10.73
CA ALA A 45 6.44 28.94 -11.73
C ALA A 45 7.31 27.94 -12.52
N ALA A 46 7.28 26.65 -12.20
CA ALA A 46 8.05 25.65 -12.93
C ALA A 46 7.51 25.40 -14.33
N PRO A 47 8.30 24.90 -15.30
CA PRO A 47 7.82 24.52 -16.63
C PRO A 47 6.62 23.56 -16.56
N ALA A 48 5.82 23.51 -17.62
CA ALA A 48 4.66 22.63 -17.70
C ALA A 48 5.02 21.17 -17.44
N GLY A 49 4.13 20.40 -16.77
CA GLY A 49 4.34 19.01 -16.39
C GLY A 49 4.25 18.79 -14.88
N GLY A 50 4.46 17.57 -14.41
CA GLY A 50 4.49 17.22 -12.99
C GLY A 50 5.75 17.73 -12.28
N ILE A 51 5.78 17.58 -10.96
CA ILE A 51 6.96 17.78 -10.14
C ILE A 51 7.51 16.40 -9.76
N GLY A 52 8.65 16.03 -10.33
CA GLY A 52 9.34 14.79 -9.98
C GLY A 52 10.01 14.94 -8.62
N LEU A 53 9.71 14.03 -7.70
CA LEU A 53 10.27 13.99 -6.35
C LEU A 53 11.03 12.67 -6.17
N ASP A 54 12.36 12.72 -6.37
CA ASP A 54 13.29 11.60 -6.22
C ASP A 54 14.13 11.81 -4.95
N LEU A 55 13.47 11.70 -3.82
CA LEU A 55 14.03 12.03 -2.52
C LEU A 55 13.90 10.85 -1.54
N PRO A 56 14.82 10.74 -0.57
CA PRO A 56 14.65 9.79 0.52
C PRO A 56 13.39 10.10 1.33
N ASN A 57 12.87 9.09 2.02
CA ASN A 57 11.72 9.25 2.90
C ASN A 57 12.03 10.26 4.01
N GLY A 58 11.15 11.24 4.20
CA GLY A 58 11.39 12.26 5.20
C GLY A 58 10.49 13.48 5.11
N ALA A 59 10.72 14.44 6.00
CA ALA A 59 9.93 15.67 6.09
C ALA A 59 10.02 16.52 4.81
N ALA A 60 11.19 16.58 4.17
CA ALA A 60 11.37 17.32 2.91
C ALA A 60 10.46 16.78 1.80
N LEU A 61 10.40 15.44 1.61
CA LEU A 61 9.51 14.81 0.65
C LEU A 61 8.04 15.11 0.98
N ALA A 62 7.65 15.04 2.26
CA ALA A 62 6.29 15.35 2.71
C ALA A 62 5.88 16.79 2.39
N VAL A 63 6.75 17.77 2.70
CA VAL A 63 6.52 19.19 2.42
C VAL A 63 6.39 19.44 0.91
N LEU A 64 7.31 18.91 0.11
CA LEU A 64 7.30 19.12 -1.34
C LEU A 64 6.12 18.44 -2.04
N PHE A 65 5.68 17.28 -1.54
CA PHE A 65 4.43 16.65 -1.98
C PHE A 65 3.22 17.56 -1.75
N LEU A 66 3.07 18.09 -0.53
CA LEU A 66 1.97 19.01 -0.19
C LEU A 66 2.06 20.31 -1.00
N ALA A 67 3.28 20.80 -1.24
CA ALA A 67 3.53 22.00 -2.03
C ALA A 67 3.16 21.81 -3.51
N ALA A 68 3.50 20.68 -4.12
CA ALA A 68 3.10 20.36 -5.48
C ALA A 68 1.56 20.31 -5.59
N ALA A 69 0.91 19.62 -4.65
CA ALA A 69 -0.56 19.56 -4.59
C ALA A 69 -1.19 20.95 -4.46
N ARG A 70 -0.67 21.82 -3.57
CA ARG A 70 -1.15 23.20 -3.40
C ARG A 70 -0.92 24.07 -4.63
N ALA A 71 0.16 23.80 -5.37
CA ALA A 71 0.48 24.50 -6.62
C ALA A 71 -0.42 24.08 -7.81
N GLY A 72 -1.33 23.10 -7.62
CA GLY A 72 -2.12 22.50 -8.69
C GLY A 72 -1.26 21.67 -9.66
N ARG A 73 -0.15 21.10 -9.16
CA ARG A 73 0.78 20.28 -9.92
C ARG A 73 0.77 18.83 -9.40
N GLU A 74 0.89 17.87 -10.28
CA GLU A 74 1.01 16.48 -9.85
C GLU A 74 2.41 16.19 -9.28
N ALA A 75 2.48 15.70 -8.07
CA ALA A 75 3.70 15.17 -7.49
C ALA A 75 3.96 13.76 -8.03
N GLN A 76 5.06 13.56 -8.73
CA GLN A 76 5.50 12.26 -9.24
C GLN A 76 6.54 11.69 -8.25
N ILE A 77 6.10 10.84 -7.33
CA ILE A 77 6.95 10.35 -6.23
C ILE A 77 7.69 9.08 -6.68
N LEU A 78 9.00 9.24 -6.93
CA LEU A 78 9.85 8.14 -7.32
C LEU A 78 10.30 7.34 -6.09
N ASP A 79 10.52 6.04 -6.27
CA ASP A 79 11.11 5.20 -5.23
C ASP A 79 12.64 5.27 -5.32
N PRO A 80 13.33 5.79 -4.28
CA PRO A 80 14.78 5.91 -4.29
C PRO A 80 15.50 4.55 -4.33
N GLY A 81 14.80 3.46 -4.04
CA GLY A 81 15.32 2.09 -4.14
C GLY A 81 15.38 1.53 -5.57
N TRP A 82 14.86 2.25 -6.58
CA TRP A 82 14.93 1.74 -7.95
C TRP A 82 16.35 1.77 -8.51
N PRO A 83 16.74 0.73 -9.28
CA PRO A 83 17.95 0.78 -10.08
C PRO A 83 17.93 1.99 -11.04
N GLU A 84 19.08 2.58 -11.30
CA GLU A 84 19.18 3.78 -12.14
C GLU A 84 18.52 3.62 -13.52
N GLY A 85 18.68 2.45 -14.16
CA GLY A 85 18.05 2.17 -15.45
C GLY A 85 16.52 2.19 -15.39
N GLN A 86 15.92 1.67 -14.32
CA GLN A 86 14.49 1.68 -14.09
C GLN A 86 13.98 3.10 -13.80
N ARG A 87 14.68 3.83 -12.96
CA ARG A 87 14.38 5.23 -12.63
C ARG A 87 14.37 6.10 -13.89
N ARG A 88 15.40 5.98 -14.74
CA ARG A 88 15.48 6.71 -16.01
C ARG A 88 14.31 6.40 -16.93
N GLN A 89 13.97 5.13 -17.11
CA GLN A 89 12.83 4.71 -17.95
C GLN A 89 11.48 5.23 -17.42
N VAL A 90 11.30 5.34 -16.11
CA VAL A 90 10.10 5.96 -15.52
C VAL A 90 10.07 7.44 -15.81
N LEU A 91 11.18 8.18 -15.59
CA LEU A 91 11.29 9.61 -15.87
C LEU A 91 11.03 9.96 -17.33
N GLU A 92 11.51 9.14 -18.28
CA GLU A 92 11.24 9.29 -19.72
C GLU A 92 9.74 9.17 -20.05
N ARG A 93 8.97 8.46 -19.23
CA ARG A 93 7.52 8.26 -19.44
C ARG A 93 6.66 9.33 -18.79
N VAL A 94 7.02 9.76 -17.57
CA VAL A 94 6.22 10.73 -16.82
C VAL A 94 6.66 12.17 -17.06
N THR A 95 7.84 12.39 -17.64
CA THR A 95 8.38 13.67 -18.13
C THR A 95 8.06 14.84 -17.18
N PRO A 96 8.65 14.90 -15.97
CA PRO A 96 8.40 16.01 -15.06
C PRO A 96 8.83 17.35 -15.65
N GLY A 97 8.07 18.42 -15.37
CA GLY A 97 8.47 19.77 -15.73
C GLY A 97 9.59 20.32 -14.82
N LEU A 98 9.76 19.72 -13.64
CA LEU A 98 10.83 20.00 -12.70
C LEU A 98 11.13 18.73 -11.91
N LEU A 99 12.41 18.34 -11.83
CA LEU A 99 12.86 17.19 -11.03
C LEU A 99 13.66 17.69 -9.81
N VAL A 100 13.16 17.39 -8.62
CA VAL A 100 13.87 17.58 -7.35
C VAL A 100 14.42 16.23 -6.92
N SER A 101 15.74 16.10 -6.79
CA SER A 101 16.40 14.82 -6.55
C SER A 101 17.56 14.95 -5.55
N ALA A 102 17.80 13.91 -4.77
CA ALA A 102 18.98 13.77 -3.94
C ALA A 102 20.24 13.36 -4.75
N GLN A 103 20.06 12.93 -5.98
CA GLN A 103 21.16 12.44 -6.85
C GLN A 103 21.44 13.41 -8.00
N ALA A 104 20.58 13.42 -9.02
CA ALA A 104 20.70 14.23 -10.21
C ALA A 104 19.31 14.70 -10.66
N GLY A 105 19.12 16.01 -10.79
CA GLY A 105 17.86 16.64 -11.18
C GLY A 105 18.06 18.11 -11.47
N ASP A 106 16.98 18.83 -11.79
CA ASP A 106 16.99 20.28 -11.98
C ASP A 106 17.32 21.01 -10.67
N ILE A 107 16.89 20.42 -9.56
CA ILE A 107 17.22 20.88 -8.20
C ILE A 107 17.78 19.69 -7.43
N ARG A 108 18.98 19.87 -6.89
CA ARG A 108 19.61 18.88 -6.01
C ARG A 108 19.37 19.24 -4.55
N LEU A 109 18.83 18.27 -3.79
CA LEU A 109 18.71 18.35 -2.33
C LEU A 109 19.57 17.27 -1.69
N ASP A 110 20.46 17.64 -0.79
CA ASP A 110 21.27 16.66 -0.06
C ASP A 110 20.40 15.83 0.88
N ALA A 111 20.68 14.52 0.97
CA ALA A 111 19.87 13.58 1.73
C ALA A 111 19.80 13.87 3.24
N GLY A 112 20.75 14.64 3.79
CA GLY A 112 20.79 15.08 5.19
C GLY A 112 20.24 16.47 5.42
N GLN A 113 19.73 17.15 4.39
CA GLN A 113 19.21 18.51 4.53
C GLN A 113 17.85 18.47 5.23
N GLY A 114 17.78 19.04 6.44
CA GLY A 114 16.53 19.23 7.16
C GLY A 114 15.60 20.22 6.46
N VAL A 115 14.39 20.36 6.99
CA VAL A 115 13.37 21.25 6.39
C VAL A 115 13.69 22.75 6.57
N ALA A 116 14.57 23.12 7.50
CA ALA A 116 14.89 24.51 7.81
C ALA A 116 15.41 25.32 6.63
N GLY A 117 16.22 24.71 5.76
CA GLY A 117 16.74 25.36 4.55
C GLY A 117 16.04 24.97 3.25
N LEU A 118 14.93 24.22 3.34
CA LEU A 118 14.30 23.58 2.17
C LEU A 118 13.82 24.60 1.13
N ALA A 119 13.17 25.67 1.56
CA ALA A 119 12.62 26.68 0.65
C ALA A 119 13.74 27.42 -0.12
N GLU A 120 14.83 27.73 0.55
CA GLU A 120 16.02 28.34 -0.06
C GLU A 120 16.70 27.38 -1.02
N ALA A 121 16.84 26.11 -0.63
CA ALA A 121 17.47 25.08 -1.45
C ALA A 121 16.75 24.84 -2.78
N ILE A 122 15.41 24.94 -2.80
CA ILE A 122 14.64 24.86 -4.04
C ILE A 122 14.48 26.19 -4.76
N GLY A 123 15.10 27.28 -4.27
CA GLY A 123 14.99 28.61 -4.84
C GLY A 123 13.60 29.22 -4.68
N ALA A 124 12.89 28.91 -3.58
CA ALA A 124 11.56 29.43 -3.30
C ALA A 124 11.64 30.86 -2.76
N GLY A 125 10.98 31.78 -3.43
CA GLY A 125 10.75 33.16 -2.98
C GLY A 125 9.71 33.26 -1.84
N PRO A 126 9.20 34.47 -1.59
CA PRO A 126 8.07 34.68 -0.68
C PRO A 126 6.85 33.88 -1.11
N ALA A 127 5.99 33.54 -0.15
CA ALA A 127 4.74 32.89 -0.46
C ALA A 127 3.78 33.88 -1.17
N GLU A 128 3.13 33.39 -2.21
CA GLU A 128 2.07 34.12 -2.91
C GLU A 128 0.72 33.51 -2.57
N ALA A 129 -0.31 34.36 -2.45
CA ALA A 129 -1.67 33.88 -2.29
C ALA A 129 -2.11 33.16 -3.57
N ARG A 130 -2.67 31.97 -3.42
CA ARG A 130 -3.13 31.15 -4.53
C ARG A 130 -4.54 30.66 -4.28
N ALA A 131 -5.33 30.57 -5.35
CA ALA A 131 -6.62 29.92 -5.31
C ALA A 131 -6.45 28.41 -5.05
N GLU A 132 -7.43 27.81 -4.40
CA GLU A 132 -7.51 26.34 -4.28
C GLU A 132 -7.52 25.68 -5.67
N PRO A 133 -6.70 24.64 -5.89
CA PRO A 133 -6.74 23.89 -7.13
C PRO A 133 -8.10 23.27 -7.40
N ASP A 134 -8.44 23.12 -8.68
CA ASP A 134 -9.61 22.36 -9.10
C ASP A 134 -9.51 20.93 -8.55
N PRO A 135 -10.56 20.41 -7.88
CA PRO A 135 -10.56 19.07 -7.31
C PRO A 135 -10.38 17.96 -8.35
N ASP A 136 -10.64 18.23 -9.61
CA ASP A 136 -10.51 17.28 -10.71
C ASP A 136 -9.11 17.24 -11.33
N LEU A 137 -8.24 18.19 -10.98
CA LEU A 137 -6.86 18.15 -11.42
C LEU A 137 -6.09 16.99 -10.75
N PRO A 138 -5.16 16.38 -11.49
CA PRO A 138 -4.23 15.42 -10.91
C PRO A 138 -3.29 16.12 -9.92
N PHE A 139 -3.10 15.50 -8.75
CA PHE A 139 -2.16 16.00 -7.75
C PHE A 139 -1.02 15.01 -7.45
N TYR A 140 -1.18 13.75 -7.89
CA TYR A 140 -0.27 12.69 -7.52
C TYR A 140 -0.17 11.60 -8.59
N VAL A 141 1.06 11.23 -8.90
CA VAL A 141 1.41 9.99 -9.59
C VAL A 141 2.21 9.11 -8.64
N GLY A 142 1.61 8.00 -8.26
CA GLY A 142 2.29 6.94 -7.52
C GLY A 142 2.61 5.76 -8.43
N PHE A 143 3.52 4.91 -7.99
CA PHE A 143 3.99 3.80 -8.81
C PHE A 143 3.75 2.47 -8.12
N THR A 144 3.28 1.50 -8.88
CA THR A 144 3.14 0.10 -8.45
C THR A 144 4.04 -0.80 -9.29
N SER A 145 4.44 -1.94 -8.71
CA SER A 145 5.21 -2.95 -9.44
C SER A 145 4.43 -3.44 -10.65
N GLY A 146 4.91 -3.12 -11.85
CA GLY A 146 4.34 -3.61 -13.10
C GLY A 146 4.74 -5.06 -13.36
N SER A 147 3.82 -5.85 -13.90
CA SER A 147 4.09 -7.24 -14.34
C SER A 147 5.07 -7.35 -15.51
N THR A 148 5.32 -6.25 -16.19
CA THR A 148 6.29 -6.12 -17.29
C THR A 148 7.69 -5.69 -16.81
N GLY A 149 7.91 -5.61 -15.50
CA GLY A 149 9.17 -5.16 -14.91
C GLY A 149 9.28 -3.64 -14.75
N LEU A 150 8.50 -2.84 -15.47
CA LEU A 150 8.45 -1.39 -15.28
C LEU A 150 7.29 -1.01 -14.35
N PRO A 151 7.51 -0.07 -13.41
CA PRO A 151 6.44 0.44 -12.55
C PRO A 151 5.34 1.09 -13.37
N LYS A 152 4.09 0.84 -12.96
CA LYS A 152 2.90 1.52 -13.49
C LYS A 152 2.64 2.78 -12.69
N GLY A 153 2.69 3.93 -13.33
CA GLY A 153 2.36 5.23 -12.72
C GLY A 153 0.85 5.46 -12.74
N TYR A 154 0.16 5.32 -11.63
CA TYR A 154 -1.27 5.63 -11.51
C TYR A 154 -1.46 7.08 -11.07
N ARG A 155 -2.41 7.78 -11.70
CA ARG A 155 -2.69 9.21 -11.48
C ARG A 155 -3.94 9.40 -10.62
N ARG A 156 -3.87 10.32 -9.66
CA ARG A 156 -4.95 10.62 -8.72
C ARG A 156 -5.39 12.08 -8.82
N ALA A 157 -6.69 12.32 -8.88
CA ALA A 157 -7.28 13.64 -8.70
C ALA A 157 -7.43 13.96 -7.20
N HIS A 158 -7.38 15.23 -6.84
CA HIS A 158 -7.62 15.70 -5.46
C HIS A 158 -8.95 15.16 -4.92
N ARG A 159 -10.03 15.24 -5.72
CA ARG A 159 -11.37 14.75 -5.35
C ARG A 159 -11.33 13.29 -4.86
N SER A 160 -10.53 12.42 -5.48
CA SER A 160 -10.49 11.01 -5.14
C SER A 160 -10.00 10.74 -3.72
N TRP A 161 -9.06 11.57 -3.22
CA TRP A 161 -8.60 11.46 -1.84
C TRP A 161 -9.44 12.26 -0.86
N THR A 162 -9.89 13.48 -1.21
CA THR A 162 -10.74 14.25 -0.29
C THR A 162 -12.07 13.56 -0.01
N ALA A 163 -12.68 12.90 -1.01
CA ALA A 163 -13.86 12.07 -0.79
C ALA A 163 -13.57 10.85 0.12
N SER A 164 -12.38 10.25 -0.01
CA SER A 164 -11.99 9.14 0.88
C SER A 164 -11.65 9.62 2.29
N PHE A 165 -11.15 10.85 2.49
CA PHE A 165 -10.93 11.45 3.81
C PHE A 165 -12.25 11.66 4.56
N ASP A 166 -13.30 12.10 3.85
CA ASP A 166 -14.61 12.29 4.45
C ASP A 166 -15.22 10.94 4.88
N ALA A 167 -15.08 9.90 4.03
CA ALA A 167 -15.51 8.54 4.35
C ALA A 167 -14.69 7.91 5.49
N ASP A 168 -13.38 8.09 5.50
CA ASP A 168 -12.45 7.66 6.56
C ASP A 168 -12.79 8.31 7.91
N THR A 169 -13.14 9.61 7.91
CA THR A 169 -13.62 10.31 9.11
C THR A 169 -14.86 9.63 9.70
N ALA A 170 -15.82 9.31 8.85
CA ALA A 170 -17.06 8.64 9.29
C ALA A 170 -16.79 7.22 9.80
N GLU A 171 -15.82 6.51 9.18
CA GLU A 171 -15.53 5.11 9.46
C GLU A 171 -14.65 4.92 10.70
N PHE A 172 -13.63 5.77 10.89
CA PHE A 172 -12.57 5.58 11.89
C PHE A 172 -12.47 6.73 12.90
N GLY A 173 -13.21 7.82 12.69
CA GLY A 173 -13.23 8.97 13.59
C GLY A 173 -11.85 9.64 13.77
N ILE A 174 -11.00 9.60 12.73
CA ILE A 174 -9.69 10.28 12.79
C ILE A 174 -9.90 11.79 12.76
N GLY A 175 -9.29 12.50 13.71
CA GLY A 175 -9.48 13.93 13.91
C GLY A 175 -8.25 14.64 14.47
N CYS A 176 -8.45 15.91 14.82
CA CYS A 176 -7.36 16.80 15.26
C CYS A 176 -6.72 16.46 16.61
N GLY A 177 -7.31 15.55 17.38
CA GLY A 177 -6.75 15.02 18.62
C GLY A 177 -5.87 13.80 18.42
N ASP A 178 -5.76 13.29 17.19
CA ASP A 178 -4.99 12.09 16.92
C ASP A 178 -3.52 12.37 16.63
N VAL A 179 -2.70 11.38 16.98
CA VAL A 179 -1.29 11.29 16.61
C VAL A 179 -1.12 10.03 15.74
N ILE A 180 -0.81 10.24 14.47
CA ILE A 180 -0.80 9.19 13.45
C ILE A 180 0.63 8.71 13.22
N LEU A 181 0.93 7.47 13.57
CA LEU A 181 2.20 6.82 13.22
C LEU A 181 2.08 6.19 11.83
N ALA A 182 2.85 6.72 10.87
CA ALA A 182 2.98 6.22 9.50
C ALA A 182 4.45 5.86 9.20
N PRO A 183 4.94 4.69 9.67
CA PRO A 183 6.39 4.40 9.72
C PRO A 183 6.98 3.93 8.41
N GLY A 184 6.19 3.76 7.35
CA GLY A 184 6.65 3.29 6.05
C GLY A 184 7.03 4.40 5.08
N ALA A 185 7.51 3.99 3.90
CA ALA A 185 7.97 4.92 2.87
C ALA A 185 6.81 5.65 2.19
N LEU A 186 6.95 6.96 2.00
CA LEU A 186 5.95 7.81 1.31
C LEU A 186 5.84 7.51 -0.19
N SER A 187 6.79 6.77 -0.78
CA SER A 187 6.65 6.21 -2.13
C SER A 187 5.51 5.17 -2.21
N HIS A 188 5.02 4.68 -1.07
CA HIS A 188 3.85 3.80 -1.00
C HIS A 188 2.59 4.57 -0.61
N SER A 189 1.53 4.39 -1.41
CA SER A 189 0.26 5.12 -1.25
C SER A 189 -0.35 5.04 0.15
N LEU A 190 -0.18 3.94 0.88
CA LEU A 190 -0.70 3.77 2.24
C LEU A 190 -0.15 4.85 3.20
N PHE A 191 1.17 5.06 3.20
CA PHE A 191 1.82 6.00 4.13
C PHE A 191 1.70 7.44 3.66
N LEU A 192 1.71 7.65 2.33
CA LEU A 192 1.44 8.97 1.75
C LEU A 192 -0.01 9.40 2.02
N TYR A 193 -0.96 8.46 1.95
CA TYR A 193 -2.35 8.69 2.34
C TYR A 193 -2.45 9.04 3.82
N ALA A 194 -1.80 8.29 4.69
CA ALA A 194 -1.79 8.57 6.13
C ALA A 194 -1.25 9.98 6.44
N LEU A 195 -0.21 10.42 5.76
CA LEU A 195 0.30 11.80 5.84
C LEU A 195 -0.78 12.81 5.42
N ALA A 196 -1.28 12.70 4.20
CA ALA A 196 -2.25 13.68 3.67
C ALA A 196 -3.54 13.71 4.49
N ARG A 197 -4.03 12.53 4.92
CA ARG A 197 -5.21 12.37 5.76
C ARG A 197 -5.02 13.00 7.14
N GLY A 198 -3.83 12.77 7.75
CA GLY A 198 -3.50 13.37 9.04
C GLY A 198 -3.46 14.90 8.98
N ILE A 199 -2.83 15.46 7.96
CA ILE A 199 -2.78 16.92 7.75
C ILE A 199 -4.18 17.48 7.48
N ASP A 200 -5.02 16.82 6.67
CA ASP A 200 -6.42 17.22 6.44
C ASP A 200 -7.23 17.23 7.73
N ALA A 201 -7.01 16.24 8.61
CA ALA A 201 -7.70 16.13 9.92
C ALA A 201 -7.24 17.13 10.97
N GLY A 202 -6.10 17.79 10.78
CA GLY A 202 -5.44 18.57 11.83
C GLY A 202 -4.70 17.71 12.85
N ALA A 203 -4.40 16.46 12.56
CA ALA A 203 -3.69 15.52 13.43
C ALA A 203 -2.17 15.77 13.40
N HIS A 204 -1.44 15.20 14.37
CA HIS A 204 0.01 15.15 14.34
C HIS A 204 0.47 13.89 13.62
N VAL A 205 1.27 14.01 12.56
CA VAL A 205 1.77 12.88 11.78
C VAL A 205 3.22 12.57 12.13
N LEU A 206 3.48 11.32 12.48
CA LEU A 206 4.81 10.80 12.79
C LEU A 206 5.31 9.96 11.62
N LEU A 207 6.39 10.40 10.99
CA LEU A 207 7.08 9.70 9.92
C LEU A 207 8.42 9.15 10.41
N SER A 208 8.90 8.11 9.76
CA SER A 208 10.24 7.56 9.98
C SER A 208 11.05 7.57 8.66
N PRO A 209 12.32 7.97 8.64
CA PRO A 209 13.15 7.89 7.44
C PRO A 209 13.26 6.47 6.87
N SER A 210 13.22 5.46 7.73
CA SER A 210 13.14 4.05 7.37
C SER A 210 12.40 3.29 8.46
N PHE A 211 11.65 2.25 8.08
CA PHE A 211 10.98 1.41 9.07
C PHE A 211 12.01 0.61 9.88
N ARG A 212 12.00 0.82 11.18
CA ARG A 212 12.69 0.03 12.20
C ARG A 212 11.75 -0.14 13.38
N PRO A 213 11.47 -1.37 13.85
CA PRO A 213 10.51 -1.61 14.94
C PRO A 213 10.78 -0.77 16.18
N ARG A 214 12.04 -0.71 16.62
CA ARG A 214 12.49 0.11 17.75
C ARG A 214 12.15 1.58 17.58
N ILE A 215 12.49 2.17 16.42
CA ILE A 215 12.21 3.59 16.13
C ILE A 215 10.71 3.86 16.10
N ALA A 216 9.91 2.93 15.54
CA ALA A 216 8.45 3.05 15.51
C ALA A 216 7.86 3.01 16.93
N ALA A 217 8.36 2.13 17.79
CA ALA A 217 7.96 2.07 19.20
C ALA A 217 8.34 3.35 19.97
N GLU A 218 9.59 3.81 19.84
CA GLU A 218 10.08 5.05 20.46
C GLU A 218 9.24 6.26 20.03
N LEU A 219 8.96 6.43 18.72
CA LEU A 219 8.11 7.52 18.22
C LEU A 219 6.69 7.42 18.77
N ALA A 220 6.10 6.21 18.80
CA ALA A 220 4.77 6.00 19.34
C ALA A 220 4.68 6.41 20.81
N CYS A 221 5.64 6.00 21.63
CA CYS A 221 5.70 6.33 23.06
C CYS A 221 5.97 7.82 23.29
N ALA A 222 6.99 8.38 22.63
CA ALA A 222 7.44 9.76 22.85
C ALA A 222 6.38 10.79 22.49
N HIS A 223 5.55 10.51 21.48
CA HIS A 223 4.53 11.45 20.99
C HIS A 223 3.10 11.01 21.29
N GLY A 224 2.91 9.89 21.98
CA GLY A 224 1.57 9.40 22.35
C GLY A 224 0.73 9.02 21.13
N ALA A 225 1.28 8.18 20.23
CA ALA A 225 0.56 7.75 19.03
C ALA A 225 -0.79 7.11 19.36
N THR A 226 -1.84 7.54 18.64
CA THR A 226 -3.21 7.06 18.81
C THR A 226 -3.69 6.20 17.63
N VAL A 227 -3.12 6.41 16.45
CA VAL A 227 -3.45 5.68 15.22
C VAL A 227 -2.18 5.16 14.57
N LEU A 228 -2.17 3.89 14.18
CA LEU A 228 -1.07 3.26 13.43
C LEU A 228 -1.57 2.83 12.05
N TYR A 229 -0.92 3.30 10.99
CA TYR A 229 -1.02 2.72 9.65
C TYR A 229 0.14 1.76 9.42
N GLY A 230 -0.14 0.55 8.95
CA GLY A 230 0.92 -0.42 8.68
C GLY A 230 0.52 -1.53 7.72
N VAL A 231 1.53 -2.22 7.20
CA VAL A 231 1.35 -3.49 6.51
C VAL A 231 1.57 -4.64 7.50
N PRO A 232 1.01 -5.85 7.26
CA PRO A 232 1.11 -6.96 8.21
C PRO A 232 2.53 -7.23 8.72
N THR A 233 3.52 -7.23 7.83
CA THR A 233 4.92 -7.49 8.19
C THR A 233 5.47 -6.43 9.16
N GLN A 234 5.19 -5.15 8.93
CA GLN A 234 5.66 -4.09 9.81
C GLN A 234 5.01 -4.16 11.19
N ILE A 235 3.70 -4.38 11.22
CA ILE A 235 2.97 -4.52 12.49
C ILE A 235 3.47 -5.75 13.25
N ALA A 236 3.71 -6.88 12.55
CA ALA A 236 4.26 -8.09 13.17
C ALA A 236 5.64 -7.86 13.78
N LEU A 237 6.56 -7.21 13.04
CA LEU A 237 7.89 -6.89 13.53
C LEU A 237 7.86 -5.91 14.73
N LEU A 238 6.92 -4.94 14.71
CA LEU A 238 6.71 -4.05 15.85
C LEU A 238 6.22 -4.83 17.08
N LEU A 239 5.27 -5.74 16.91
CA LEU A 239 4.78 -6.59 18.00
C LEU A 239 5.87 -7.51 18.57
N ASP A 240 6.73 -8.09 17.72
CA ASP A 240 7.84 -8.91 18.16
C ASP A 240 8.85 -8.09 18.98
N HIS A 241 9.17 -6.88 18.54
CA HIS A 241 10.02 -5.95 19.30
C HIS A 241 9.41 -5.61 20.66
N LEU A 242 8.14 -5.17 20.69
CA LEU A 242 7.43 -4.87 21.94
C LEU A 242 7.37 -6.08 22.90
N ALA A 243 7.28 -7.29 22.32
CA ALA A 243 7.31 -8.52 23.12
C ALA A 243 8.68 -8.78 23.74
N ALA A 244 9.75 -8.58 22.97
CA ALA A 244 11.13 -8.77 23.43
C ALA A 244 11.51 -7.77 24.54
N GLU A 245 11.07 -6.51 24.42
CA GLU A 245 11.35 -5.46 25.41
C GLU A 245 10.36 -5.45 26.59
N GLY A 246 9.32 -6.28 26.55
CA GLY A 246 8.27 -6.25 27.57
C GLY A 246 7.35 -5.02 27.52
N GLU A 247 7.35 -4.28 26.41
CA GLU A 247 6.65 -3.03 26.22
C GLU A 247 5.23 -3.20 25.67
N THR A 248 4.41 -2.16 25.84
CA THR A 248 3.06 -2.05 25.28
C THR A 248 2.82 -0.63 24.75
N LEU A 249 1.89 -0.49 23.81
CA LEU A 249 1.45 0.81 23.28
C LEU A 249 -0.04 1.05 23.63
N PRO A 250 -0.35 1.35 24.89
CA PRO A 250 -1.74 1.53 25.33
C PRO A 250 -2.39 2.82 24.80
N GLY A 251 -1.59 3.78 24.29
CA GLY A 251 -2.08 5.00 23.64
C GLY A 251 -2.76 4.75 22.30
N LEU A 252 -2.42 3.66 21.61
CA LEU A 252 -3.05 3.32 20.35
C LEU A 252 -4.52 2.96 20.56
N ARG A 253 -5.41 3.71 19.89
CA ARG A 253 -6.85 3.43 19.84
C ARG A 253 -7.28 2.73 18.55
N LEU A 254 -6.43 2.81 17.50
CA LEU A 254 -6.74 2.27 16.17
C LEU A 254 -5.47 1.77 15.47
N VAL A 255 -5.53 0.56 14.92
CA VAL A 255 -4.53 0.00 14.02
C VAL A 255 -5.18 -0.29 12.68
N LEU A 256 -4.72 0.38 11.63
CA LEU A 256 -5.16 0.22 10.25
C LEU A 256 -4.14 -0.61 9.47
N CYS A 257 -4.56 -1.80 9.04
CA CYS A 257 -3.71 -2.77 8.36
C CYS A 257 -4.16 -2.98 6.91
N SER A 258 -3.24 -2.94 5.95
CA SER A 258 -3.54 -3.19 4.54
C SER A 258 -2.33 -3.75 3.79
N GLY A 259 -2.55 -4.15 2.53
CA GLY A 259 -1.50 -4.60 1.61
C GLY A 259 -1.33 -6.11 1.52
N ALA A 260 -1.67 -6.86 2.55
CA ALA A 260 -1.77 -8.32 2.58
C ALA A 260 -2.72 -8.74 3.71
N LYS A 261 -3.11 -10.01 3.74
CA LYS A 261 -3.97 -10.56 4.80
C LYS A 261 -3.21 -10.62 6.13
N TRP A 262 -3.88 -10.19 7.21
CA TRP A 262 -3.34 -10.30 8.56
C TRP A 262 -3.22 -11.76 9.01
N PRO A 263 -2.04 -12.20 9.54
CA PRO A 263 -1.87 -13.57 10.02
C PRO A 263 -2.76 -13.88 11.24
N PRO A 264 -3.59 -14.94 11.21
CA PRO A 264 -4.52 -15.23 12.31
C PRO A 264 -3.85 -15.42 13.68
N GLY A 265 -2.66 -16.03 13.72
CA GLY A 265 -1.93 -16.30 14.96
C GLY A 265 -1.39 -15.06 15.70
N ARG A 266 -1.40 -13.89 15.06
CA ARG A 266 -0.87 -12.64 15.64
C ARG A 266 -1.89 -11.80 16.40
N ARG A 267 -3.20 -12.13 16.35
CA ARG A 267 -4.25 -11.32 16.99
C ARG A 267 -4.11 -11.24 18.50
N GLN A 268 -3.79 -12.35 19.16
CA GLN A 268 -3.62 -12.36 20.61
C GLN A 268 -2.45 -11.48 21.06
N MET A 269 -1.33 -11.51 20.32
CA MET A 269 -0.18 -10.65 20.61
C MET A 269 -0.53 -9.17 20.40
N LEU A 270 -1.27 -8.82 19.35
CA LEU A 270 -1.74 -7.46 19.11
C LEU A 270 -2.60 -6.98 20.28
N ALA A 271 -3.60 -7.74 20.70
CA ALA A 271 -4.47 -7.38 21.83
C ALA A 271 -3.68 -7.23 23.15
N HIS A 272 -2.59 -7.99 23.33
CA HIS A 272 -1.77 -7.86 24.53
C HIS A 272 -0.82 -6.65 24.47
N ARG A 273 -0.23 -6.35 23.31
CA ARG A 273 0.75 -5.25 23.17
C ARG A 273 0.13 -3.90 22.86
N MET A 274 -1.08 -3.88 22.30
CA MET A 274 -1.86 -2.69 21.96
C MET A 274 -3.29 -2.83 22.52
N PRO A 275 -3.44 -2.85 23.87
CA PRO A 275 -4.67 -3.33 24.54
C PRO A 275 -5.91 -2.50 24.28
N ASN A 276 -5.75 -1.22 23.92
CA ASN A 276 -6.86 -0.31 23.65
C ASN A 276 -7.14 -0.12 22.15
N ALA A 277 -6.36 -0.75 21.28
CA ALA A 277 -6.45 -0.55 19.84
C ALA A 277 -7.59 -1.37 19.22
N ALA A 278 -8.53 -0.70 18.57
CA ALA A 278 -9.40 -1.35 17.60
C ALA A 278 -8.56 -1.72 16.37
N PHE A 279 -8.66 -2.95 15.90
CA PHE A 279 -7.98 -3.41 14.70
C PHE A 279 -8.94 -3.42 13.50
N ALA A 280 -8.53 -2.77 12.42
CA ALA A 280 -9.25 -2.78 11.15
C ALA A 280 -8.29 -3.16 10.01
N GLU A 281 -8.66 -4.22 9.29
CA GLU A 281 -8.00 -4.63 8.06
C GLU A 281 -8.82 -4.10 6.88
N PHE A 282 -8.18 -3.46 5.92
CA PHE A 282 -8.88 -3.03 4.71
C PHE A 282 -8.21 -3.58 3.44
N TYR A 283 -9.04 -3.98 2.49
CA TYR A 283 -8.61 -4.32 1.15
C TYR A 283 -8.78 -3.11 0.25
N GLY A 284 -7.79 -2.89 -0.59
CA GLY A 284 -7.76 -1.86 -1.60
C GLY A 284 -6.61 -2.06 -2.58
N ALA A 285 -6.57 -1.20 -3.57
CA ALA A 285 -5.48 -1.10 -4.53
C ALA A 285 -5.14 0.36 -4.74
N SER A 286 -3.95 0.63 -5.23
CA SER A 286 -3.51 2.00 -5.52
C SER A 286 -4.44 2.72 -6.50
N GLU A 287 -5.07 1.98 -7.40
CA GLU A 287 -6.05 2.46 -8.38
C GLU A 287 -7.46 2.65 -7.79
N LEU A 288 -7.81 1.88 -6.77
CA LEU A 288 -9.17 1.79 -6.22
C LEU A 288 -9.36 2.53 -4.89
N SER A 289 -8.25 2.81 -4.16
CA SER A 289 -8.24 3.27 -2.76
C SER A 289 -8.89 2.21 -1.83
N PHE A 290 -9.68 2.63 -0.84
CA PHE A 290 -10.44 1.70 0.00
C PHE A 290 -11.51 0.98 -0.81
N VAL A 291 -11.57 -0.34 -0.70
CA VAL A 291 -12.60 -1.17 -1.33
C VAL A 291 -13.47 -1.82 -0.27
N THR A 292 -12.88 -2.52 0.69
CA THR A 292 -13.60 -3.12 1.82
C THR A 292 -12.86 -2.88 3.13
N VAL A 293 -13.59 -3.00 4.23
CA VAL A 293 -13.05 -2.97 5.59
C VAL A 293 -13.58 -4.15 6.40
N ALA A 294 -12.69 -4.73 7.19
CA ALA A 294 -12.98 -5.79 8.15
C ALA A 294 -12.58 -5.28 9.54
N LYS A 295 -13.55 -4.95 10.39
CA LYS A 295 -13.32 -4.51 11.76
C LYS A 295 -13.41 -5.69 12.72
N GLU A 296 -12.56 -5.72 13.73
CA GLU A 296 -12.60 -6.79 14.73
C GLU A 296 -13.94 -6.87 15.48
N ALA A 297 -14.59 -5.72 15.70
CA ALA A 297 -15.91 -5.66 16.31
C ALA A 297 -17.03 -6.29 15.46
N GLU A 298 -16.80 -6.48 14.16
CA GLU A 298 -17.71 -7.14 13.23
C GLU A 298 -17.41 -8.65 13.17
N LYS A 299 -18.45 -9.48 13.09
CA LYS A 299 -18.28 -10.93 12.90
C LYS A 299 -17.91 -11.23 11.44
N VAL A 300 -16.71 -10.82 11.03
CA VAL A 300 -16.23 -11.04 9.66
C VAL A 300 -15.98 -12.53 9.43
N PRO A 301 -16.59 -13.14 8.38
CA PRO A 301 -16.36 -14.55 8.06
C PRO A 301 -14.87 -14.83 7.78
N ALA A 302 -14.43 -16.02 8.17
CA ALA A 302 -13.06 -16.45 7.91
C ALA A 302 -12.75 -16.41 6.40
N GLY A 303 -11.60 -15.84 6.03
CA GLY A 303 -11.19 -15.68 4.64
C GLY A 303 -11.77 -14.47 3.90
N SER A 304 -12.77 -13.77 4.47
CA SER A 304 -13.28 -12.53 3.91
C SER A 304 -12.29 -11.37 4.12
N VAL A 305 -12.34 -10.38 3.23
CA VAL A 305 -11.64 -9.09 3.35
C VAL A 305 -12.60 -7.96 3.81
N GLY A 306 -13.75 -8.32 4.34
CA GLY A 306 -14.71 -7.38 4.90
C GLY A 306 -15.85 -6.99 3.98
N ARG A 307 -16.58 -5.96 4.38
CA ARG A 307 -17.70 -5.35 3.61
C ARG A 307 -17.24 -4.14 2.83
N ALA A 308 -18.01 -3.76 1.82
CA ALA A 308 -17.78 -2.54 1.07
C ALA A 308 -17.57 -1.34 2.01
N PHE A 309 -16.52 -0.58 1.77
CA PHE A 309 -16.25 0.68 2.46
C PHE A 309 -17.35 1.71 2.15
N ALA A 310 -17.54 2.68 3.04
CA ALA A 310 -18.56 3.73 2.83
C ALA A 310 -18.37 4.42 1.48
N GLY A 311 -19.44 4.50 0.68
CA GLY A 311 -19.40 5.07 -0.69
C GLY A 311 -18.89 4.13 -1.79
N VAL A 312 -18.55 2.88 -1.46
CA VAL A 312 -18.12 1.84 -2.41
C VAL A 312 -19.27 0.92 -2.77
N ARG A 313 -19.44 0.66 -4.06
CA ARG A 313 -20.34 -0.40 -4.58
C ARG A 313 -19.49 -1.48 -5.24
N LEU A 314 -19.79 -2.73 -4.91
CA LEU A 314 -19.13 -3.90 -5.45
C LEU A 314 -20.05 -4.66 -6.39
N SER A 315 -19.50 -5.17 -7.47
CA SER A 315 -20.16 -6.18 -8.30
C SER A 315 -19.18 -7.27 -8.70
N ILE A 316 -19.69 -8.49 -8.78
CA ILE A 316 -18.93 -9.64 -9.28
C ILE A 316 -19.42 -9.94 -10.70
N ARG A 317 -18.51 -10.08 -11.66
CA ARG A 317 -18.88 -10.30 -13.07
C ARG A 317 -18.16 -11.47 -13.70
N ASP A 318 -18.84 -12.15 -14.62
CA ASP A 318 -18.26 -13.20 -15.44
C ASP A 318 -17.37 -12.63 -16.57
N ALA A 319 -16.80 -13.51 -17.38
CA ALA A 319 -15.97 -13.14 -18.52
C ALA A 319 -16.73 -12.35 -19.61
N ALA A 320 -18.06 -12.50 -19.68
CA ALA A 320 -18.92 -11.74 -20.60
C ALA A 320 -19.38 -10.40 -20.00
N GLY A 321 -18.91 -10.03 -18.81
CA GLY A 321 -19.27 -8.78 -18.12
C GLY A 321 -20.65 -8.79 -17.40
N ARG A 322 -21.33 -9.93 -17.36
CA ARG A 322 -22.64 -10.05 -16.69
C ARG A 322 -22.45 -10.20 -15.18
N ARG A 323 -23.30 -9.53 -14.39
CA ARG A 323 -23.26 -9.64 -12.93
C ARG A 323 -23.62 -11.05 -12.47
N LEU A 324 -22.86 -11.56 -11.49
CA LEU A 324 -23.05 -12.86 -10.88
C LEU A 324 -23.77 -12.72 -9.53
N PRO A 325 -24.61 -13.70 -9.15
CA PRO A 325 -25.22 -13.75 -7.83
C PRO A 325 -24.20 -14.07 -6.74
N ALA A 326 -24.62 -13.92 -5.48
CA ALA A 326 -23.81 -14.27 -4.32
C ALA A 326 -23.28 -15.72 -4.38
N GLY A 327 -22.10 -15.96 -3.82
CA GLY A 327 -21.41 -17.24 -3.83
C GLY A 327 -20.75 -17.63 -5.16
N ARG A 328 -20.93 -16.87 -6.23
CA ARG A 328 -20.34 -17.17 -7.54
C ARG A 328 -19.08 -16.35 -7.76
N THR A 329 -17.98 -17.05 -7.99
CA THR A 329 -16.67 -16.43 -8.27
C THR A 329 -16.63 -15.79 -9.65
N GLY A 330 -16.17 -14.54 -9.69
CA GLY A 330 -15.92 -13.76 -10.90
C GLY A 330 -14.95 -12.63 -10.65
N ARG A 331 -14.84 -11.73 -11.61
CA ARG A 331 -13.99 -10.54 -11.48
C ARG A 331 -14.67 -9.51 -10.58
N VAL A 332 -13.90 -8.96 -9.63
CA VAL A 332 -14.37 -7.92 -8.70
C VAL A 332 -14.33 -6.56 -9.40
N PHE A 333 -15.48 -5.92 -9.53
CA PHE A 333 -15.62 -4.55 -10.02
C PHE A 333 -16.02 -3.62 -8.88
N VAL A 334 -15.48 -2.41 -8.93
CA VAL A 334 -15.62 -1.37 -7.90
C VAL A 334 -16.12 -0.09 -8.55
N ALA A 335 -17.23 0.47 -8.08
CA ALA A 335 -17.63 1.84 -8.33
C ALA A 335 -17.49 2.65 -7.05
N SER A 336 -16.79 3.78 -7.12
CA SER A 336 -16.47 4.59 -5.95
C SER A 336 -16.02 5.99 -6.38
N PRO A 337 -16.24 7.04 -5.56
CA PRO A 337 -15.65 8.35 -5.78
C PRO A 337 -14.14 8.37 -5.55
N PHE A 338 -13.55 7.26 -5.08
CA PHE A 338 -12.14 7.13 -4.72
C PHE A 338 -11.27 6.59 -5.86
N LEU A 339 -11.83 6.30 -7.03
CA LEU A 339 -11.10 5.73 -8.16
C LEU A 339 -9.99 6.66 -8.64
N PHE A 340 -8.91 6.06 -9.15
CA PHE A 340 -7.86 6.78 -9.84
C PHE A 340 -8.37 7.37 -11.18
N MET A 341 -7.57 8.23 -11.81
CA MET A 341 -7.93 8.81 -13.11
C MET A 341 -7.54 7.86 -14.25
N ASP A 342 -6.25 7.57 -14.35
CA ASP A 342 -5.64 6.77 -15.41
C ASP A 342 -4.22 6.33 -15.01
N TYR A 343 -3.52 5.71 -15.96
CA TYR A 343 -2.09 5.45 -15.84
C TYR A 343 -1.26 6.49 -16.61
N ALA A 344 -0.50 7.31 -15.91
CA ALA A 344 0.46 8.26 -16.48
C ALA A 344 1.53 7.57 -17.35
N THR A 345 1.81 6.30 -17.10
CA THR A 345 2.79 5.49 -17.86
C THR A 345 2.18 4.69 -19.01
N GLY A 346 0.89 4.90 -19.30
CA GLY A 346 0.16 4.25 -20.40
C GLY A 346 -0.76 3.11 -19.95
N TYR A 347 -1.17 2.28 -20.90
CA TYR A 347 -2.17 1.22 -20.72
C TYR A 347 -1.71 0.09 -19.78
N SER A 348 -2.65 -0.46 -19.02
CA SER A 348 -2.48 -1.70 -18.28
C SER A 348 -3.49 -2.76 -18.75
N PRO A 349 -3.02 -3.97 -19.13
CA PRO A 349 -3.91 -5.05 -19.59
C PRO A 349 -4.79 -5.62 -18.47
N ASP A 350 -4.53 -5.26 -17.21
CA ASP A 350 -5.30 -5.71 -16.05
C ASP A 350 -6.42 -4.76 -15.68
N LEU A 351 -6.50 -3.60 -16.33
CA LEU A 351 -7.56 -2.63 -16.09
C LEU A 351 -8.77 -2.96 -16.94
N TYR A 352 -9.89 -3.18 -16.28
CA TYR A 352 -11.18 -3.41 -16.93
C TYR A 352 -12.13 -2.30 -16.48
N VAL A 353 -12.77 -1.64 -17.45
CA VAL A 353 -13.73 -0.55 -17.19
C VAL A 353 -15.09 -0.95 -17.76
N SER A 354 -16.14 -0.78 -16.98
CA SER A 354 -17.53 -1.05 -17.37
C SER A 354 -18.46 0.01 -16.79
N GLY A 355 -18.77 1.06 -17.56
CA GLY A 355 -19.49 2.24 -17.08
C GLY A 355 -18.66 2.96 -16.01
N ASP A 356 -19.22 3.12 -14.82
CA ASP A 356 -18.59 3.73 -13.65
C ASP A 356 -17.82 2.72 -12.77
N GLU A 357 -17.78 1.46 -13.15
CA GLU A 357 -17.12 0.38 -12.41
C GLU A 357 -15.74 0.04 -13.01
N VAL A 358 -14.75 -0.14 -12.14
CA VAL A 358 -13.37 -0.47 -12.49
C VAL A 358 -12.94 -1.75 -11.79
N SER A 359 -12.17 -2.59 -12.50
CA SER A 359 -11.49 -3.74 -11.91
C SER A 359 -10.01 -3.74 -12.26
N VAL A 360 -9.18 -4.12 -11.30
CA VAL A 360 -7.73 -4.32 -11.47
C VAL A 360 -7.36 -5.79 -11.62
N GLY A 361 -8.34 -6.63 -11.98
CA GLY A 361 -8.15 -8.04 -12.24
C GLY A 361 -8.20 -8.96 -11.01
N ASP A 362 -8.59 -8.44 -9.85
CA ASP A 362 -8.85 -9.27 -8.67
C ASP A 362 -10.12 -10.13 -8.90
N MET A 363 -10.06 -11.38 -8.46
CA MET A 363 -11.12 -12.37 -8.57
C MET A 363 -11.66 -12.71 -7.19
N GLY A 364 -12.99 -12.84 -7.08
CA GLY A 364 -13.63 -13.09 -5.80
C GLY A 364 -15.12 -13.34 -5.92
N PHE A 365 -15.80 -13.43 -4.79
CA PHE A 365 -17.25 -13.51 -4.68
C PHE A 365 -17.75 -12.74 -3.48
N LEU A 366 -19.00 -12.30 -3.55
CA LEU A 366 -19.73 -11.79 -2.38
C LEU A 366 -20.52 -12.95 -1.79
N ASP A 367 -20.51 -13.11 -0.47
CA ASP A 367 -21.42 -14.03 0.20
C ASP A 367 -22.84 -13.41 0.38
N ASP A 368 -23.79 -14.19 0.88
CA ASP A 368 -25.17 -13.74 1.08
C ASP A 368 -25.30 -12.58 2.08
N ALA A 369 -24.31 -12.41 2.95
CA ALA A 369 -24.26 -11.30 3.90
C ALA A 369 -23.51 -10.06 3.35
N GLY A 370 -23.04 -10.12 2.09
CA GLY A 370 -22.35 -9.03 1.40
C GLY A 370 -20.87 -8.85 1.75
N PHE A 371 -20.25 -9.84 2.37
CA PHE A 371 -18.80 -9.86 2.59
C PHE A 371 -18.06 -10.30 1.33
N LEU A 372 -16.96 -9.61 1.02
CA LEU A 372 -16.11 -9.94 -0.11
C LEU A 372 -15.08 -11.02 0.27
N HIS A 373 -15.00 -12.05 -0.54
CA HIS A 373 -13.98 -13.09 -0.46
C HIS A 373 -13.11 -13.03 -1.70
N LEU A 374 -11.80 -12.77 -1.53
CA LEU A 374 -10.85 -12.80 -2.63
C LEU A 374 -10.30 -14.22 -2.82
N VAL A 375 -10.25 -14.66 -4.07
CA VAL A 375 -9.70 -15.98 -4.42
C VAL A 375 -8.34 -15.89 -5.08
N GLY A 376 -8.04 -14.79 -5.81
CA GLY A 376 -6.75 -14.56 -6.45
C GLY A 376 -6.82 -13.48 -7.52
N ARG A 377 -5.83 -13.46 -8.42
CA ARG A 377 -5.78 -12.54 -9.55
C ARG A 377 -5.97 -13.25 -10.88
N SER A 378 -6.73 -12.66 -11.79
CA SER A 378 -7.01 -13.26 -13.10
C SER A 378 -5.75 -13.62 -13.89
N ARG A 379 -4.66 -12.85 -13.75
CA ARG A 379 -3.36 -13.10 -14.40
C ARG A 379 -2.57 -14.26 -13.83
N ARG A 380 -2.82 -14.62 -12.57
CA ARG A 380 -2.16 -15.75 -11.91
C ARG A 380 -2.95 -17.04 -12.03
N MET A 381 -4.14 -16.96 -12.63
CA MET A 381 -4.98 -18.14 -12.84
C MET A 381 -4.23 -19.16 -13.70
N ILE A 382 -4.12 -20.37 -13.19
CA ILE A 382 -3.46 -21.51 -13.83
C ILE A 382 -4.54 -22.40 -14.44
N VAL A 383 -4.33 -22.84 -15.68
CA VAL A 383 -5.22 -23.79 -16.36
C VAL A 383 -4.56 -25.16 -16.40
N THR A 384 -5.01 -26.05 -15.55
CA THR A 384 -4.47 -27.42 -15.49
C THR A 384 -5.55 -28.45 -15.76
N SER A 385 -5.32 -29.33 -16.74
CA SER A 385 -6.29 -30.37 -17.17
C SER A 385 -7.69 -29.82 -17.45
N GLY A 386 -7.80 -28.64 -18.08
CA GLY A 386 -9.05 -27.97 -18.42
C GLY A 386 -9.79 -27.34 -17.22
N LYS A 387 -9.16 -27.28 -16.06
CA LYS A 387 -9.71 -26.63 -14.86
C LYS A 387 -8.93 -25.39 -14.48
N ASN A 388 -9.65 -24.33 -14.18
CA ASN A 388 -9.09 -23.08 -13.68
C ASN A 388 -8.87 -23.18 -12.18
N LEU A 389 -7.71 -22.73 -11.72
CA LEU A 389 -7.41 -22.57 -10.30
C LEU A 389 -6.66 -21.25 -10.05
N PHE A 390 -6.80 -20.72 -8.87
CA PHE A 390 -6.03 -19.57 -8.40
C PHE A 390 -4.93 -20.09 -7.46
N PRO A 391 -3.64 -19.86 -7.79
CA PRO A 391 -2.53 -20.35 -6.96
C PRO A 391 -2.60 -19.81 -5.53
N GLU A 392 -3.16 -18.62 -5.33
CA GLU A 392 -3.36 -18.00 -4.02
C GLU A 392 -4.21 -18.84 -3.07
N GLU A 393 -5.12 -19.68 -3.59
CA GLU A 393 -5.90 -20.60 -2.76
C GLU A 393 -5.02 -21.72 -2.18
N VAL A 394 -4.06 -22.20 -2.97
CA VAL A 394 -3.11 -23.25 -2.56
C VAL A 394 -2.05 -22.67 -1.61
N GLU A 395 -1.52 -21.49 -1.96
CA GLU A 395 -0.54 -20.76 -1.15
C GLU A 395 -1.07 -20.51 0.26
N ARG A 396 -2.30 -20.01 0.36
CA ARG A 396 -2.97 -19.73 1.65
C ARG A 396 -3.09 -20.98 2.51
N VAL A 397 -3.41 -22.14 1.92
CA VAL A 397 -3.50 -23.38 2.67
C VAL A 397 -2.11 -23.86 3.09
N LEU A 398 -1.10 -23.79 2.21
CA LEU A 398 0.27 -24.12 2.54
C LEU A 398 0.81 -23.29 3.71
N GLU A 399 0.55 -22.01 3.73
CA GLU A 399 0.97 -21.07 4.78
C GLU A 399 0.29 -21.32 6.15
N THR A 400 -0.74 -22.17 6.21
CA THR A 400 -1.28 -22.66 7.48
C THR A 400 -0.52 -23.86 8.05
N HIS A 401 0.42 -24.42 7.30
CA HIS A 401 1.24 -25.53 7.77
C HIS A 401 2.40 -25.01 8.66
N PRO A 402 2.62 -25.58 9.87
CA PRO A 402 3.59 -25.03 10.83
C PRO A 402 5.04 -24.97 10.33
N ALA A 403 5.43 -25.82 9.40
CA ALA A 403 6.76 -25.84 8.81
C ALA A 403 6.95 -24.88 7.62
N ILE A 404 5.92 -24.09 7.23
CA ILE A 404 5.98 -23.22 6.07
C ILE A 404 5.86 -21.75 6.49
N ALA A 405 6.89 -20.97 6.20
CA ALA A 405 6.92 -19.53 6.46
C ALA A 405 6.28 -18.72 5.31
N ALA A 406 6.49 -19.14 4.06
CA ALA A 406 5.89 -18.53 2.87
C ALA A 406 5.76 -19.56 1.75
N ALA A 407 4.76 -19.37 0.88
CA ALA A 407 4.51 -20.22 -0.28
C ALA A 407 4.24 -19.40 -1.54
N ALA A 408 4.72 -19.91 -2.68
CA ALA A 408 4.37 -19.41 -4.00
C ALA A 408 4.07 -20.59 -4.92
N VAL A 409 2.94 -20.55 -5.63
CA VAL A 409 2.54 -21.62 -6.55
C VAL A 409 2.50 -21.07 -7.97
N LEU A 410 3.21 -21.75 -8.87
CA LEU A 410 3.29 -21.36 -10.27
C LEU A 410 2.83 -22.50 -11.17
N GLY A 411 2.22 -22.13 -12.30
CA GLY A 411 2.00 -23.02 -13.43
C GLY A 411 3.27 -23.15 -14.26
N VAL A 412 3.72 -24.37 -14.45
CA VAL A 412 4.85 -24.68 -15.34
C VAL A 412 4.34 -25.53 -16.50
N ALA A 413 4.79 -25.22 -17.71
CA ALA A 413 4.37 -25.93 -18.92
C ALA A 413 4.50 -27.46 -18.77
N ASP A 414 3.44 -28.18 -19.11
CA ASP A 414 3.36 -29.64 -19.06
C ASP A 414 2.69 -30.17 -20.33
N GLY A 415 3.40 -31.01 -21.05
CA GLY A 415 2.95 -31.52 -22.37
C GLY A 415 1.63 -32.32 -22.34
N LYS A 416 1.17 -32.79 -21.18
CA LYS A 416 -0.06 -33.56 -21.03
C LYS A 416 -1.21 -32.76 -20.39
N ARG A 417 -0.89 -31.74 -19.59
CA ARG A 417 -1.87 -31.01 -18.75
C ARG A 417 -2.02 -29.54 -19.14
N GLY A 418 -1.25 -29.06 -20.10
CA GLY A 418 -1.06 -27.64 -20.38
C GLY A 418 -0.11 -27.03 -19.35
N GLU A 419 -0.54 -26.95 -18.10
CA GLU A 419 0.30 -26.52 -16.98
C GLU A 419 0.23 -27.52 -15.82
N ARG A 420 1.36 -27.69 -15.13
CA ARG A 420 1.44 -28.39 -13.83
C ARG A 420 1.78 -27.41 -12.74
N LEU A 421 1.29 -27.68 -11.53
CA LEU A 421 1.57 -26.87 -10.35
C LEU A 421 2.92 -27.23 -9.75
N VAL A 422 3.74 -26.21 -9.48
CA VAL A 422 4.95 -26.26 -8.69
C VAL A 422 4.78 -25.33 -7.50
N ALA A 423 4.95 -25.85 -6.29
CA ALA A 423 4.93 -25.05 -5.08
C ALA A 423 6.37 -24.74 -4.65
N PHE A 424 6.70 -23.47 -4.53
CA PHE A 424 7.94 -22.97 -3.95
C PHE A 424 7.67 -22.64 -2.49
N LEU A 425 8.57 -23.02 -1.59
CA LEU A 425 8.37 -22.93 -0.16
C LEU A 425 9.57 -22.30 0.53
N SER A 426 9.31 -21.31 1.35
CA SER A 426 10.22 -20.90 2.43
C SER A 426 9.83 -21.68 3.68
N LEU A 427 10.78 -22.39 4.26
CA LEU A 427 10.51 -23.19 5.44
C LEU A 427 10.68 -22.35 6.72
N ALA A 428 9.85 -22.63 7.72
CA ALA A 428 10.06 -22.14 9.07
C ALA A 428 11.26 -22.86 9.72
N GLU A 429 11.73 -22.39 10.87
CA GLU A 429 12.76 -23.10 11.63
C GLU A 429 12.28 -24.50 12.03
N GLY A 430 13.10 -25.51 11.75
CA GLY A 430 12.80 -26.91 12.05
C GLY A 430 13.14 -27.87 10.90
N GLU A 431 12.64 -29.10 10.99
CA GLU A 431 12.82 -30.13 9.96
C GLU A 431 11.94 -29.83 8.74
N ALA A 432 12.50 -30.03 7.55
CA ALA A 432 11.75 -29.89 6.30
C ALA A 432 10.63 -30.96 6.24
N PRO A 433 9.38 -30.59 5.94
CA PRO A 433 8.30 -31.55 5.82
C PRO A 433 8.52 -32.45 4.61
N ALA A 434 8.22 -33.75 4.74
CA ALA A 434 8.25 -34.65 3.60
C ALA A 434 7.18 -34.24 2.58
N ARG A 435 7.49 -34.38 1.29
CA ARG A 435 6.54 -34.12 0.20
C ARG A 435 5.21 -34.84 0.38
N ALA A 436 5.27 -36.09 0.87
CA ALA A 436 4.06 -36.90 1.10
C ALA A 436 3.13 -36.27 2.14
N ASP A 437 3.69 -35.65 3.18
CA ASP A 437 2.96 -35.00 4.27
C ASP A 437 2.25 -33.73 3.74
N LEU A 438 2.94 -32.92 2.93
CA LEU A 438 2.35 -31.74 2.28
C LEU A 438 1.22 -32.12 1.33
N ILE A 439 1.38 -33.19 0.55
CA ILE A 439 0.32 -33.72 -0.30
C ILE A 439 -0.88 -34.17 0.54
N GLY A 440 -0.66 -34.88 1.63
CA GLY A 440 -1.70 -35.33 2.57
C GLY A 440 -2.42 -34.12 3.19
N PHE A 441 -1.66 -33.16 3.67
CA PHE A 441 -2.17 -31.92 4.26
C PHE A 441 -3.08 -31.13 3.30
N LEU A 442 -2.65 -30.98 2.05
CA LEU A 442 -3.44 -30.27 1.04
C LEU A 442 -4.67 -31.06 0.59
N LYS A 443 -4.56 -32.38 0.41
CA LYS A 443 -5.69 -33.24 0.01
C LYS A 443 -6.85 -33.21 1.01
N SER A 444 -6.57 -33.02 2.29
CA SER A 444 -7.62 -32.91 3.32
C SER A 444 -8.36 -31.57 3.29
N ARG A 445 -7.88 -30.59 2.52
CA ARG A 445 -8.37 -29.20 2.50
C ARG A 445 -8.74 -28.68 1.12
N LEU A 446 -8.18 -29.27 0.06
CA LEU A 446 -8.35 -28.81 -1.31
C LEU A 446 -8.73 -29.96 -2.25
N PRO A 447 -9.50 -29.67 -3.33
CA PRO A 447 -9.72 -30.63 -4.40
C PRO A 447 -8.39 -31.09 -5.02
N LEU A 448 -8.30 -32.36 -5.40
CA LEU A 448 -7.08 -33.02 -5.85
C LEU A 448 -6.37 -32.30 -7.02
N PHE A 449 -7.11 -31.67 -7.91
CA PHE A 449 -6.53 -30.96 -9.07
C PHE A 449 -5.78 -29.68 -8.66
N LYS A 450 -6.02 -29.14 -7.44
CA LYS A 450 -5.32 -28.00 -6.86
C LYS A 450 -4.07 -28.39 -6.08
N VAL A 451 -3.81 -29.67 -5.87
CA VAL A 451 -2.66 -30.15 -5.08
C VAL A 451 -1.42 -30.21 -5.97
N PRO A 452 -0.38 -29.41 -5.69
CA PRO A 452 0.90 -29.51 -6.39
C PRO A 452 1.51 -30.90 -6.24
N ARG A 453 2.29 -31.31 -7.22
CA ARG A 453 3.03 -32.57 -7.19
C ARG A 453 4.53 -32.38 -7.07
N VAL A 454 4.96 -31.13 -7.23
CA VAL A 454 6.35 -30.73 -7.11
C VAL A 454 6.44 -29.63 -6.07
N TYR A 455 7.36 -29.80 -5.14
CA TYR A 455 7.63 -28.85 -4.08
C TYR A 455 9.11 -28.51 -4.12
N ALA A 456 9.44 -27.23 -4.13
CA ALA A 456 10.80 -26.73 -4.21
C ALA A 456 11.07 -25.82 -3.02
N GLN A 457 12.14 -26.08 -2.29
CA GLN A 457 12.59 -25.19 -1.22
C GLN A 457 13.36 -24.01 -1.79
N VAL A 458 13.13 -22.83 -1.23
CA VAL A 458 13.82 -21.57 -1.55
C VAL A 458 14.38 -20.99 -0.25
N ALA A 459 15.69 -21.02 -0.11
CA ALA A 459 16.36 -20.52 1.10
C ALA A 459 16.28 -18.99 1.19
N ASP A 460 16.64 -18.29 0.12
CA ASP A 460 16.57 -16.82 0.04
C ASP A 460 15.28 -16.44 -0.64
N TRP A 461 14.22 -16.21 0.15
CA TRP A 461 12.89 -15.88 -0.36
C TRP A 461 12.87 -14.50 -1.01
N PRO A 462 12.63 -14.39 -2.33
CA PRO A 462 12.66 -13.12 -3.02
C PRO A 462 11.47 -12.24 -2.63
N LEU A 463 11.77 -11.01 -2.19
CA LEU A 463 10.78 -10.00 -1.87
C LEU A 463 10.92 -8.78 -2.78
N THR A 464 9.80 -8.18 -3.10
CA THR A 464 9.76 -6.85 -3.70
C THR A 464 10.20 -5.79 -2.68
N PRO A 465 10.56 -4.57 -3.08
CA PRO A 465 10.86 -3.47 -2.15
C PRO A 465 9.72 -3.17 -1.17
N THR A 466 8.48 -3.58 -1.50
CA THR A 466 7.31 -3.44 -0.64
C THR A 466 7.13 -4.59 0.36
N GLY A 467 8.06 -5.55 0.40
CA GLY A 467 7.99 -6.71 1.29
C GLY A 467 7.02 -7.81 0.84
N LYS A 468 6.54 -7.77 -0.41
CA LYS A 468 5.69 -8.82 -1.00
C LYS A 468 6.55 -9.84 -1.76
N THR A 469 6.09 -11.09 -1.88
CA THR A 469 6.74 -12.11 -2.71
C THR A 469 6.96 -11.61 -4.14
N ASP A 470 8.21 -11.70 -4.62
CA ASP A 470 8.57 -11.40 -6.01
C ASP A 470 8.36 -12.65 -6.87
N PHE A 471 7.14 -12.85 -7.37
CA PHE A 471 6.80 -14.00 -8.21
C PHE A 471 7.64 -14.12 -9.50
N PRO A 472 7.97 -13.04 -10.21
CA PRO A 472 8.93 -13.09 -11.31
C PRO A 472 10.31 -13.62 -10.90
N ALA A 473 10.82 -13.22 -9.71
CA ALA A 473 12.09 -13.73 -9.20
C ALA A 473 11.97 -15.21 -8.84
N ILE A 474 10.89 -15.64 -8.17
CA ILE A 474 10.61 -17.06 -7.88
C ILE A 474 10.58 -17.88 -9.18
N ALA A 475 9.90 -17.39 -10.23
CA ALA A 475 9.83 -18.10 -11.50
C ALA A 475 11.20 -18.34 -12.15
N ARG A 476 12.14 -17.41 -11.98
CA ARG A 476 13.53 -17.53 -12.48
C ARG A 476 14.38 -18.57 -11.74
N LEU A 477 13.94 -19.03 -10.56
CA LEU A 477 14.64 -20.09 -9.82
C LEU A 477 14.39 -21.49 -10.41
N TRP A 478 13.33 -21.66 -11.16
CA TRP A 478 12.95 -22.94 -11.74
C TRP A 478 13.66 -23.22 -13.07
N PRO A 479 14.14 -24.49 -13.32
CA PRO A 479 14.25 -25.58 -12.33
C PRO A 479 15.60 -25.60 -11.57
N ASP A 480 16.57 -24.79 -11.96
CA ASP A 480 18.00 -25.02 -11.72
C ASP A 480 18.51 -24.43 -10.38
N ARG A 481 17.74 -23.55 -9.76
CA ARG A 481 18.14 -22.80 -8.56
C ARG A 481 17.22 -23.03 -7.35
N CYS A 482 16.59 -24.18 -7.28
CA CYS A 482 15.75 -24.58 -6.15
C CYS A 482 16.00 -26.05 -5.80
N GLU A 483 15.92 -26.38 -4.52
CA GLU A 483 16.04 -27.75 -4.02
C GLU A 483 14.65 -28.40 -4.00
N LEU A 484 14.54 -29.58 -4.65
CA LEU A 484 13.27 -30.32 -4.63
C LEU A 484 13.12 -31.08 -3.32
N LEU A 485 11.95 -30.95 -2.69
CA LEU A 485 11.62 -31.78 -1.53
C LEU A 485 11.42 -33.24 -1.96
N PRO A 486 12.00 -34.20 -1.23
CA PRO A 486 11.97 -35.62 -1.56
C PRO A 486 10.59 -36.28 -1.48
#